data_3df65be0d3269003f7a35edfa997da4b
#
_entry.id   3df65be0d3269003f7a35edfa997da4b
#
_cell.length_a   1.000
_cell.length_b   1.000
_cell.length_c   1.000
_cell.angle_alpha   90.00
_cell.angle_beta   90.00
_cell.angle_gamma   90.00
#
_symmetry.space_group_name_H-M   'P 1'
#
loop_
_entity.id
_entity.type
_entity.pdbx_description
1 polymer ?
#
loop_
_entity_poly.entity_id
_entity_poly.type
_entity_poly.pdbx_seq_one_letter_code
_entity_poly.pdbx_strand_id
1 'polypeptide(L)'
;MTAVLETPPLPNKEKNRVSIPKPEAASATLQKEAPDNPLFEKAICLAVSLRKPGNHRKLSASLVDVDADKDLISAQKTLLSCEHLKTIDHYDGEIRRYLYTRCLPSLFKEGVYLVPIGLVEEVEAKLTAFADKRKQLVSAFLEAYPALIDEAQKRLRAAFNATDYPSVERIGQCFRMEWRYIAFSVPGTLKTVSREMFRKEQEKAERQWQEVLEEVRTLLRTHMAELVQHMVGRLSESDKSGKPKVFKNTLVTNMTEFLDTFDARNLTDDTELSEVVAKARQLLSGVDAQTLRTSTALRASLHEGFSNLKGRLDTLIVSKPARAISFEEE
;
A
#
# COMPACT_ATOMS: atom_id res chain seq x y z
N MET A 1 50.11 -41.07 -53.37
CA MET A 1 49.73 -39.76 -53.89
C MET A 1 48.53 -39.26 -53.06
N THR A 2 48.84 -38.47 -52.05
CA THR A 2 47.82 -37.95 -51.11
C THR A 2 47.64 -36.48 -51.45
N ALA A 3 46.48 -36.10 -51.91
CA ALA A 3 46.16 -34.71 -52.24
C ALA A 3 45.77 -33.99 -50.95
N VAL A 4 46.53 -32.93 -50.64
CA VAL A 4 46.26 -31.99 -49.57
C VAL A 4 45.28 -30.95 -50.10
N LEU A 5 44.10 -30.84 -49.53
CA LEU A 5 43.12 -29.80 -49.80
C LEU A 5 43.48 -28.56 -48.99
N GLU A 6 43.95 -27.51 -49.62
CA GLU A 6 44.17 -26.18 -49.03
C GLU A 6 42.81 -25.47 -48.81
N THR A 7 42.61 -25.04 -47.58
CA THR A 7 41.48 -24.17 -47.19
C THR A 7 41.81 -22.70 -47.49
N PRO A 8 40.90 -21.92 -48.08
CA PRO A 8 41.13 -20.50 -48.34
C PRO A 8 41.08 -19.65 -47.02
N PRO A 9 41.84 -18.55 -46.93
CA PRO A 9 41.93 -17.70 -45.76
C PRO A 9 40.64 -16.87 -45.56
N LEU A 10 40.22 -16.74 -44.29
CA LEU A 10 39.10 -15.92 -43.86
C LEU A 10 39.34 -14.43 -44.11
N PRO A 11 38.33 -13.64 -44.46
CA PRO A 11 38.51 -12.21 -44.68
C PRO A 11 38.70 -11.45 -43.36
N ASN A 12 39.71 -10.56 -43.40
CA ASN A 12 40.10 -9.66 -42.35
C ASN A 12 38.99 -8.70 -41.94
N LYS A 13 38.44 -8.82 -40.72
CA LYS A 13 37.47 -7.86 -40.17
C LYS A 13 38.24 -6.63 -39.70
N GLU A 14 38.34 -5.63 -40.56
CA GLU A 14 38.70 -4.29 -40.17
C GLU A 14 37.69 -3.75 -39.13
N LYS A 15 38.26 -3.24 -38.06
CA LYS A 15 37.56 -2.66 -36.93
C LYS A 15 36.88 -1.34 -37.31
N ASN A 16 35.60 -1.37 -37.63
CA ASN A 16 34.77 -0.16 -37.58
C ASN A 16 34.47 0.11 -36.08
N ARG A 17 35.33 0.88 -35.45
CA ARG A 17 35.03 1.54 -34.18
C ARG A 17 34.03 2.65 -34.48
N VAL A 18 32.75 2.35 -34.28
CA VAL A 18 31.71 3.39 -34.10
C VAL A 18 32.02 4.04 -32.75
N SER A 19 32.56 5.25 -32.78
CA SER A 19 32.74 6.10 -31.61
C SER A 19 31.33 6.48 -31.10
N ILE A 20 30.98 5.89 -29.94
CA ILE A 20 29.79 6.32 -29.17
C ILE A 20 30.14 7.72 -28.63
N PRO A 21 29.41 8.77 -28.98
CA PRO A 21 29.62 10.08 -28.38
C PRO A 21 29.31 10.02 -26.87
N LYS A 22 30.24 10.57 -26.08
CA LYS A 22 30.11 10.76 -24.65
C LYS A 22 28.79 11.47 -24.32
N PRO A 23 28.02 11.07 -23.32
CA PRO A 23 26.81 11.77 -22.89
C PRO A 23 27.20 12.95 -21.99
N GLU A 24 27.66 14.03 -22.57
CA GLU A 24 27.77 15.35 -21.95
C GLU A 24 26.90 16.30 -22.76
N ALA A 25 25.67 16.55 -22.34
CA ALA A 25 24.81 17.69 -22.62
C ALA A 25 23.29 17.37 -22.67
N ALA A 26 22.83 16.20 -22.15
CA ALA A 26 21.40 15.90 -22.11
C ALA A 26 20.74 16.10 -20.73
N SER A 27 21.51 16.55 -19.73
CA SER A 27 21.01 16.66 -18.35
C SER A 27 20.35 17.99 -17.98
N ALA A 28 20.38 19.00 -18.86
CA ALA A 28 19.90 20.34 -18.49
C ALA A 28 18.56 20.76 -19.09
N THR A 29 17.92 19.94 -19.94
CA THR A 29 16.71 20.38 -20.66
C THR A 29 15.45 19.55 -20.36
N LEU A 30 15.52 18.56 -19.50
CA LEU A 30 14.37 17.72 -19.14
C LEU A 30 13.61 18.17 -17.87
N GLN A 31 13.96 19.34 -17.29
CA GLN A 31 13.36 19.82 -16.03
C GLN A 31 12.28 20.90 -16.21
N LYS A 32 11.78 21.14 -17.42
CA LYS A 32 10.73 22.14 -17.62
C LYS A 32 9.63 21.63 -18.53
N GLU A 33 8.76 20.77 -18.05
CA GLU A 33 7.40 20.56 -18.57
C GLU A 33 6.68 19.45 -17.79
N ALA A 34 6.78 19.44 -16.43
CA ALA A 34 5.70 18.86 -15.65
C ALA A 34 4.52 19.85 -15.76
N PRO A 35 3.27 19.42 -16.01
CA PRO A 35 2.16 20.32 -15.86
C PRO A 35 2.19 20.88 -14.44
N ASP A 36 2.03 22.20 -14.28
CA ASP A 36 1.89 22.89 -12.99
C ASP A 36 0.59 22.40 -12.30
N ASN A 37 0.59 21.16 -11.86
CA ASN A 37 -0.51 20.63 -11.08
C ASN A 37 -0.16 20.82 -9.60
N PRO A 38 -0.93 21.64 -8.87
CA PRO A 38 -0.65 21.98 -7.47
C PRO A 38 -0.54 20.75 -6.56
N LEU A 39 -1.07 19.58 -6.97
CA LEU A 39 -0.93 18.34 -6.23
C LEU A 39 0.53 17.86 -6.17
N PHE A 40 1.29 17.97 -7.29
CA PHE A 40 2.69 17.56 -7.32
C PHE A 40 3.63 18.51 -6.56
N GLU A 41 3.17 19.71 -6.25
CA GLU A 41 3.85 20.60 -5.32
C GLU A 41 3.65 20.17 -3.87
N LYS A 42 2.57 19.43 -3.56
CA LYS A 42 2.18 19.04 -2.20
C LYS A 42 2.43 17.57 -1.89
N ALA A 43 2.51 16.70 -2.89
CA ALA A 43 2.68 15.25 -2.72
C ALA A 43 3.50 14.60 -3.83
N ILE A 44 4.14 13.49 -3.51
CA ILE A 44 4.89 12.66 -4.44
C ILE A 44 4.34 11.23 -4.46
N CYS A 45 4.36 10.58 -5.61
CA CYS A 45 3.92 9.19 -5.70
C CYS A 45 5.02 8.22 -5.30
N LEU A 46 4.69 7.27 -4.45
CA LEU A 46 5.55 6.21 -3.94
C LEU A 46 4.96 4.85 -4.33
N ALA A 47 5.68 4.11 -5.15
CA ALA A 47 5.32 2.71 -5.45
C ALA A 47 6.06 1.78 -4.51
N VAL A 48 5.30 0.94 -3.77
CA VAL A 48 5.84 -0.05 -2.82
C VAL A 48 5.46 -1.45 -3.28
N SER A 49 6.42 -2.34 -3.33
CA SER A 49 6.25 -3.75 -3.71
C SER A 49 6.75 -4.66 -2.59
N LEU A 50 5.86 -5.46 -2.03
CA LEU A 50 6.18 -6.53 -1.08
C LEU A 50 5.93 -7.87 -1.77
N ARG A 51 7.00 -8.60 -2.05
CA ARG A 51 6.94 -9.91 -2.69
C ARG A 51 7.33 -11.01 -1.72
N LYS A 52 6.68 -12.16 -1.87
CA LYS A 52 6.96 -13.39 -1.13
C LYS A 52 6.68 -14.60 -2.03
N PRO A 53 7.25 -15.78 -1.76
CA PRO A 53 6.95 -16.99 -2.50
C PRO A 53 5.49 -17.41 -2.26
N GLY A 54 4.86 -17.98 -3.30
CA GLY A 54 3.55 -18.59 -3.15
C GLY A 54 3.64 -19.90 -2.33
N ASN A 55 2.79 -20.02 -1.33
CA ASN A 55 2.76 -21.15 -0.38
C ASN A 55 1.70 -22.21 -0.72
N HIS A 56 1.05 -22.10 -1.86
CA HIS A 56 0.01 -23.03 -2.31
C HIS A 56 0.38 -23.64 -3.66
N ARG A 57 0.05 -24.93 -3.83
CA ARG A 57 0.19 -25.63 -5.10
C ARG A 57 -1.07 -26.44 -5.38
N LYS A 58 -1.43 -26.54 -6.65
CA LYS A 58 -2.55 -27.38 -7.10
C LYS A 58 -2.28 -28.82 -6.71
N LEU A 59 -3.26 -29.47 -6.10
CA LEU A 59 -3.24 -30.89 -5.77
C LEU A 59 -3.83 -31.68 -6.94
N SER A 60 -3.24 -32.86 -7.23
CA SER A 60 -3.85 -33.76 -8.22
C SER A 60 -5.23 -34.22 -7.77
N ALA A 61 -6.21 -34.14 -8.66
CA ALA A 61 -7.57 -34.63 -8.39
C ALA A 61 -7.63 -36.09 -7.97
N SER A 62 -6.61 -36.92 -8.35
CA SER A 62 -6.50 -38.30 -7.94
C SER A 62 -6.24 -38.51 -6.44
N LEU A 63 -5.73 -37.47 -5.74
CA LEU A 63 -5.46 -37.50 -4.30
C LEU A 63 -6.62 -36.95 -3.47
N VAL A 64 -7.71 -36.55 -4.11
CA VAL A 64 -8.88 -35.99 -3.44
C VAL A 64 -10.05 -36.92 -3.63
N ASP A 65 -10.55 -37.43 -2.52
CA ASP A 65 -11.76 -38.28 -2.51
C ASP A 65 -12.96 -37.38 -2.22
N VAL A 66 -13.76 -37.12 -3.26
CA VAL A 66 -14.93 -36.21 -3.19
C VAL A 66 -16.03 -36.83 -4.05
N ASP A 67 -17.23 -36.82 -3.51
CA ASP A 67 -18.47 -37.22 -4.21
C ASP A 67 -18.97 -36.04 -5.09
N ALA A 68 -18.17 -35.71 -6.11
CA ALA A 68 -18.50 -34.67 -7.09
C ALA A 68 -17.65 -34.84 -8.35
N ASP A 69 -18.09 -34.21 -9.44
CA ASP A 69 -17.34 -34.17 -10.69
C ASP A 69 -15.98 -33.49 -10.50
N LYS A 70 -14.91 -34.27 -10.73
CA LYS A 70 -13.52 -33.82 -10.49
C LYS A 70 -13.09 -32.66 -11.39
N ASP A 71 -13.75 -32.47 -12.53
CA ASP A 71 -13.45 -31.39 -13.46
C ASP A 71 -13.95 -30.01 -12.94
N LEU A 72 -14.92 -30.04 -12.03
CA LEU A 72 -15.47 -28.84 -11.39
C LEU A 72 -14.78 -28.50 -10.07
N ILE A 73 -13.83 -29.33 -9.58
CA ILE A 73 -13.18 -29.16 -8.29
C ILE A 73 -11.70 -28.80 -8.48
N SER A 74 -11.27 -27.76 -7.81
CA SER A 74 -9.87 -27.37 -7.70
C SER A 74 -9.41 -27.50 -6.25
N ALA A 75 -8.54 -28.46 -5.97
CA ALA A 75 -7.92 -28.62 -4.65
C ALA A 75 -6.50 -28.04 -4.63
N GLN A 76 -6.11 -27.46 -3.51
CA GLN A 76 -4.78 -26.90 -3.30
C GLN A 76 -4.17 -27.45 -2.01
N LYS A 77 -2.88 -27.72 -2.03
CA LYS A 77 -2.08 -28.01 -0.83
C LYS A 77 -1.30 -26.80 -0.38
N THR A 78 -1.20 -26.62 0.94
CA THR A 78 -0.28 -25.64 1.55
C THR A 78 1.07 -26.31 1.71
N LEU A 79 2.14 -25.68 1.20
CA LEU A 79 3.49 -26.24 1.21
C LEU A 79 4.10 -26.20 2.61
N LEU A 80 4.04 -25.06 3.27
CA LEU A 80 4.60 -24.82 4.59
C LEU A 80 3.54 -24.20 5.50
N SER A 81 3.39 -24.76 6.70
CA SER A 81 2.55 -24.19 7.76
C SER A 81 3.45 -23.91 8.97
N CYS A 82 4.06 -22.73 9.01
CA CYS A 82 5.03 -22.38 10.04
C CYS A 82 4.82 -20.94 10.55
N GLU A 83 5.25 -20.70 11.79
CA GLU A 83 5.14 -19.38 12.43
C GLU A 83 6.01 -18.31 11.74
N HIS A 84 7.14 -18.68 11.16
CA HIS A 84 8.01 -17.74 10.45
C HIS A 84 7.26 -17.04 9.29
N LEU A 85 6.51 -17.79 8.46
CA LEU A 85 5.72 -17.19 7.39
C LEU A 85 4.58 -16.33 7.91
N LYS A 86 3.90 -16.77 8.97
CA LYS A 86 2.85 -15.96 9.61
C LYS A 86 3.41 -14.64 10.18
N THR A 87 4.59 -14.69 10.78
CA THR A 87 5.28 -13.49 11.31
C THR A 87 5.64 -12.53 10.19
N ILE A 88 6.15 -13.03 9.05
CA ILE A 88 6.43 -12.19 7.88
C ILE A 88 5.13 -11.59 7.33
N ASP A 89 4.05 -12.37 7.23
CA ASP A 89 2.76 -11.90 6.74
C ASP A 89 2.16 -10.81 7.64
N HIS A 90 2.26 -11.00 8.96
CA HIS A 90 1.83 -10.02 9.94
C HIS A 90 2.62 -8.71 9.80
N TYR A 91 3.95 -8.84 9.65
CA TYR A 91 4.84 -7.70 9.48
C TYR A 91 4.59 -6.96 8.16
N ASP A 92 4.36 -7.68 7.06
CA ASP A 92 3.94 -7.09 5.78
C ASP A 92 2.58 -6.34 5.91
N GLY A 93 1.71 -6.82 6.79
CA GLY A 93 0.47 -6.13 7.20
C GLY A 93 0.71 -4.84 7.97
N GLU A 94 1.70 -4.81 8.88
CA GLU A 94 2.11 -3.60 9.63
C GLU A 94 2.67 -2.53 8.67
N ILE A 95 3.49 -2.92 7.70
CA ILE A 95 4.01 -2.00 6.68
C ILE A 95 2.88 -1.35 5.90
N ARG A 96 1.90 -2.14 5.43
CA ARG A 96 0.74 -1.59 4.70
C ARG A 96 -0.10 -0.67 5.56
N ARG A 97 -0.31 -1.03 6.84
CA ARG A 97 -1.05 -0.19 7.79
C ARG A 97 -0.34 1.14 8.02
N TYR A 98 0.98 1.13 8.21
CA TYR A 98 1.76 2.36 8.34
C TYR A 98 1.60 3.26 7.12
N LEU A 99 1.75 2.71 5.92
CA LEU A 99 1.56 3.47 4.68
C LEU A 99 0.14 4.02 4.55
N TYR A 100 -0.87 3.25 4.94
CA TYR A 100 -2.26 3.71 4.91
C TYR A 100 -2.52 4.86 5.90
N THR A 101 -1.87 4.87 7.06
CA THR A 101 -2.05 5.93 8.06
C THR A 101 -1.26 7.21 7.77
N ARG A 102 -0.10 7.10 7.11
CA ARG A 102 0.79 8.24 6.82
C ARG A 102 0.61 8.79 5.41
N CYS A 103 0.30 7.95 4.46
CA CYS A 103 0.13 8.33 3.06
C CYS A 103 -1.35 8.34 2.68
N LEU A 104 -1.62 8.83 1.49
CA LEU A 104 -2.92 8.73 0.86
C LEU A 104 -2.89 7.63 -0.21
N PRO A 105 -3.93 6.83 -0.36
CA PRO A 105 -3.98 5.82 -1.41
C PRO A 105 -3.95 6.49 -2.79
N SER A 106 -3.21 5.91 -3.71
CA SER A 106 -3.27 6.32 -5.11
C SER A 106 -4.39 5.57 -5.82
N LEU A 107 -5.18 6.28 -6.58
CA LEU A 107 -6.24 5.74 -7.43
C LEU A 107 -5.75 5.15 -8.73
N PHE A 108 -4.45 5.30 -9.04
CA PHE A 108 -3.90 4.79 -10.30
C PHE A 108 -3.64 3.30 -10.27
N LYS A 109 -3.17 2.77 -9.13
CA LYS A 109 -2.83 1.35 -8.98
C LYS A 109 -2.63 0.99 -7.52
N GLU A 110 -3.02 -0.23 -7.15
CA GLU A 110 -2.66 -0.83 -5.86
C GLU A 110 -1.14 -0.84 -5.65
N GLY A 111 -0.71 -0.54 -4.42
CA GLY A 111 0.70 -0.46 -4.06
C GLY A 111 1.39 0.86 -4.44
N VAL A 112 0.65 1.82 -4.98
CA VAL A 112 1.10 3.20 -5.17
C VAL A 112 0.41 4.09 -4.14
N TYR A 113 1.16 4.99 -3.51
CA TYR A 113 0.70 5.88 -2.46
C TYR A 113 1.05 7.32 -2.83
N LEU A 114 0.19 8.27 -2.43
CA LEU A 114 0.54 9.69 -2.45
C LEU A 114 1.14 10.05 -1.10
N VAL A 115 2.42 10.41 -1.10
CA VAL A 115 3.14 10.82 0.10
C VAL A 115 3.16 12.35 0.13
N PRO A 116 2.55 12.99 1.15
CA PRO A 116 2.69 14.42 1.35
C PRO A 116 4.16 14.81 1.51
N ILE A 117 4.60 15.90 0.87
CA ILE A 117 6.02 16.29 0.86
C ILE A 117 6.59 16.41 2.27
N GLY A 118 5.82 16.95 3.22
CA GLY A 118 6.24 17.07 4.61
C GLY A 118 6.45 15.75 5.36
N LEU A 119 6.01 14.61 4.79
CA LEU A 119 6.16 13.28 5.38
C LEU A 119 7.16 12.38 4.63
N VAL A 120 7.76 12.86 3.54
CA VAL A 120 8.64 12.03 2.70
C VAL A 120 9.83 11.49 3.47
N GLU A 121 10.52 12.32 4.25
CA GLU A 121 11.69 11.91 5.03
C GLU A 121 11.33 10.89 6.12
N GLU A 122 10.20 11.11 6.82
CA GLU A 122 9.69 10.17 7.84
C GLU A 122 9.36 8.81 7.21
N VAL A 123 8.64 8.83 6.08
CA VAL A 123 8.23 7.62 5.35
C VAL A 123 9.46 6.86 4.84
N GLU A 124 10.45 7.54 4.26
CA GLU A 124 11.69 6.93 3.76
C GLU A 124 12.49 6.26 4.88
N ALA A 125 12.69 6.96 6.00
CA ALA A 125 13.38 6.41 7.16
C ALA A 125 12.65 5.17 7.71
N LYS A 126 11.33 5.21 7.76
CA LYS A 126 10.52 4.10 8.26
C LYS A 126 10.52 2.90 7.31
N LEU A 127 10.46 3.13 5.99
CA LEU A 127 10.56 2.06 4.99
C LEU A 127 11.90 1.35 5.06
N THR A 128 12.99 2.10 5.25
CA THR A 128 14.33 1.55 5.46
C THR A 128 14.38 0.64 6.70
N ALA A 129 13.85 1.13 7.83
CA ALA A 129 13.77 0.32 9.05
C ALA A 129 12.89 -0.93 8.89
N PHE A 130 11.80 -0.82 8.15
CA PHE A 130 10.95 -1.96 7.81
C PHE A 130 11.68 -2.99 6.95
N ALA A 131 12.43 -2.55 5.95
CA ALA A 131 13.19 -3.43 5.07
C ALA A 131 14.25 -4.21 5.86
N ASP A 132 14.97 -3.56 6.76
CA ASP A 132 15.99 -4.20 7.60
C ASP A 132 15.37 -5.24 8.54
N LYS A 133 14.29 -4.92 9.20
CA LYS A 133 13.58 -5.87 10.08
C LYS A 133 13.00 -7.03 9.29
N ARG A 134 12.37 -6.76 8.14
CA ARG A 134 11.85 -7.80 7.25
C ARG A 134 12.92 -8.75 6.78
N LYS A 135 14.12 -8.23 6.43
CA LYS A 135 15.29 -9.04 6.06
C LYS A 135 15.71 -9.99 7.17
N GLN A 136 15.68 -9.53 8.44
CA GLN A 136 15.98 -10.38 9.60
C GLN A 136 14.96 -11.52 9.73
N LEU A 137 13.65 -11.23 9.59
CA LEU A 137 12.59 -12.23 9.64
C LEU A 137 12.73 -13.27 8.51
N VAL A 138 13.08 -12.81 7.32
CA VAL A 138 13.35 -13.72 6.17
C VAL A 138 14.57 -14.58 6.43
N SER A 139 15.67 -14.03 6.98
CA SER A 139 16.85 -14.82 7.34
C SER A 139 16.52 -15.94 8.31
N ALA A 140 15.75 -15.66 9.38
CA ALA A 140 15.31 -16.67 10.33
C ALA A 140 14.42 -17.76 9.67
N PHE A 141 13.57 -17.38 8.70
CA PHE A 141 12.82 -18.34 7.91
C PHE A 141 13.74 -19.24 7.06
N LEU A 142 14.75 -18.64 6.38
CA LEU A 142 15.66 -19.37 5.51
C LEU A 142 16.54 -20.36 6.29
N GLU A 143 16.96 -20.01 7.50
CA GLU A 143 17.67 -20.92 8.41
C GLU A 143 16.81 -22.12 8.82
N ALA A 144 15.52 -21.90 9.09
CA ALA A 144 14.59 -22.96 9.46
C ALA A 144 14.09 -23.79 8.24
N TYR A 145 14.23 -23.27 7.01
CA TYR A 145 13.61 -23.82 5.82
C TYR A 145 13.88 -25.30 5.53
N PRO A 146 15.14 -25.82 5.68
CA PRO A 146 15.41 -27.25 5.48
C PRO A 146 14.59 -28.14 6.43
N ALA A 147 14.53 -27.80 7.71
CA ALA A 147 13.75 -28.55 8.70
C ALA A 147 12.24 -28.47 8.43
N LEU A 148 11.76 -27.33 7.91
CA LEU A 148 10.37 -27.16 7.51
C LEU A 148 9.98 -28.04 6.32
N ILE A 149 10.91 -28.31 5.40
CA ILE A 149 10.70 -29.26 4.28
C ILE A 149 10.54 -30.69 4.83
N ASP A 150 11.41 -31.09 5.76
CA ASP A 150 11.32 -32.43 6.40
C ASP A 150 9.99 -32.61 7.14
N GLU A 151 9.53 -31.57 7.84
CA GLU A 151 8.20 -31.58 8.47
C GLU A 151 7.08 -31.68 7.44
N ALA A 152 7.16 -30.88 6.36
CA ALA A 152 6.18 -30.90 5.28
C ALA A 152 6.09 -32.27 4.63
N GLN A 153 7.22 -32.96 4.43
CA GLN A 153 7.26 -34.32 3.88
C GLN A 153 6.49 -35.32 4.77
N LYS A 154 6.72 -35.23 6.09
CA LYS A 154 6.01 -36.11 7.07
C LYS A 154 4.51 -35.82 7.09
N ARG A 155 4.09 -34.57 6.96
CA ARG A 155 2.68 -34.16 7.07
C ARG A 155 1.91 -34.34 5.77
N LEU A 156 2.50 -34.04 4.61
CA LEU A 156 1.85 -34.13 3.31
C LEU A 156 1.85 -35.56 2.76
N ARG A 157 2.74 -36.44 3.22
CA ARG A 157 2.80 -37.87 2.79
C ARG A 157 2.72 -38.03 1.26
N ALA A 158 1.70 -38.69 0.75
CA ALA A 158 1.48 -38.92 -0.69
C ALA A 158 1.28 -37.63 -1.50
N ALA A 159 0.90 -36.53 -0.86
CA ALA A 159 0.76 -35.22 -1.50
C ALA A 159 2.08 -34.41 -1.55
N PHE A 160 3.17 -34.94 -0.93
CA PHE A 160 4.47 -34.26 -0.98
C PHE A 160 5.11 -34.42 -2.37
N ASN A 161 5.69 -33.33 -2.86
CA ASN A 161 6.51 -33.32 -4.07
C ASN A 161 7.73 -32.44 -3.83
N ALA A 162 8.92 -33.02 -3.87
CA ALA A 162 10.17 -32.28 -3.62
C ALA A 162 10.40 -31.11 -4.60
N THR A 163 9.86 -31.21 -5.83
CA THR A 163 10.01 -30.13 -6.84
C THR A 163 9.24 -28.86 -6.48
N ASP A 164 8.30 -28.91 -5.53
CA ASP A 164 7.57 -27.75 -5.04
C ASP A 164 8.41 -26.88 -4.09
N TYR A 165 9.55 -27.39 -3.61
CA TYR A 165 10.43 -26.75 -2.64
C TYR A 165 11.75 -26.35 -3.31
N PRO A 166 11.88 -25.06 -3.75
CA PRO A 166 13.10 -24.54 -4.34
C PRO A 166 14.26 -24.59 -3.34
N SER A 167 15.51 -24.45 -3.83
CA SER A 167 16.68 -24.29 -2.95
C SER A 167 16.55 -23.04 -2.04
N VAL A 168 17.30 -23.02 -0.94
CA VAL A 168 17.33 -21.90 0.03
C VAL A 168 17.62 -20.57 -0.67
N GLU A 169 18.58 -20.57 -1.60
CA GLU A 169 18.99 -19.37 -2.35
C GLU A 169 17.84 -18.88 -3.24
N ARG A 170 17.18 -19.82 -3.93
CA ARG A 170 16.11 -19.49 -4.87
C ARG A 170 14.85 -18.98 -4.15
N ILE A 171 14.48 -19.60 -3.03
CA ILE A 171 13.34 -19.15 -2.25
C ILE A 171 13.62 -17.80 -1.58
N GLY A 172 14.87 -17.57 -1.13
CA GLY A 172 15.31 -16.28 -0.59
C GLY A 172 15.14 -15.12 -1.57
N GLN A 173 15.42 -15.36 -2.85
CA GLN A 173 15.24 -14.36 -3.92
C GLN A 173 13.77 -14.00 -4.19
N CYS A 174 12.82 -14.83 -3.73
CA CYS A 174 11.40 -14.53 -3.88
C CYS A 174 10.91 -13.49 -2.86
N PHE A 175 11.64 -13.30 -1.76
CA PHE A 175 11.31 -12.29 -0.76
C PHE A 175 11.96 -10.97 -1.15
N ARG A 176 11.15 -10.01 -1.62
CA ARG A 176 11.61 -8.68 -1.97
C ARG A 176 10.74 -7.62 -1.32
N MET A 177 11.37 -6.56 -0.87
CA MET A 177 10.73 -5.30 -0.51
C MET A 177 11.46 -4.22 -1.27
N GLU A 178 10.74 -3.56 -2.16
CA GLU A 178 11.27 -2.52 -3.03
C GLU A 178 10.31 -1.34 -3.02
N TRP A 179 10.84 -0.13 -3.03
CA TRP A 179 10.05 1.07 -3.24
C TRP A 179 10.80 2.03 -4.14
N ARG A 180 10.04 2.88 -4.79
CA ARG A 180 10.57 3.93 -5.65
C ARG A 180 9.60 5.07 -5.77
N TYR A 181 10.13 6.27 -5.82
CA TYR A 181 9.35 7.45 -6.14
C TYR A 181 9.12 7.50 -7.65
N ILE A 182 7.89 7.81 -8.04
CA ILE A 182 7.45 7.86 -9.44
C ILE A 182 6.70 9.16 -9.70
N ALA A 183 6.83 9.69 -10.91
CA ALA A 183 6.07 10.83 -11.37
C ALA A 183 5.08 10.40 -12.47
N PHE A 184 3.88 10.93 -12.41
CA PHE A 184 2.88 10.75 -13.45
C PHE A 184 2.75 12.05 -14.23
N SER A 185 3.17 12.05 -15.49
CA SER A 185 3.02 13.17 -16.40
C SER A 185 2.70 12.66 -17.79
N VAL A 186 2.00 13.48 -18.58
CA VAL A 186 1.81 13.19 -20.01
C VAL A 186 3.17 13.31 -20.71
N PRO A 187 3.65 12.26 -21.41
CA PRO A 187 4.96 12.32 -22.07
C PRO A 187 5.04 13.47 -23.06
N GLY A 188 5.98 14.41 -22.87
CA GLY A 188 6.18 15.56 -23.76
C GLY A 188 6.46 15.16 -25.22
N THR A 189 7.07 13.99 -25.41
CA THR A 189 7.30 13.40 -26.75
C THR A 189 6.01 13.15 -27.52
N LEU A 190 4.85 13.04 -26.85
CA LEU A 190 3.58 12.88 -27.53
C LEU A 190 3.21 14.11 -28.38
N LYS A 191 3.71 15.31 -28.01
CA LYS A 191 3.57 16.54 -28.82
C LYS A 191 4.20 16.41 -30.22
N THR A 192 5.31 15.68 -30.30
CA THR A 192 6.03 15.49 -31.60
C THR A 192 5.31 14.50 -32.50
N VAL A 193 4.51 13.60 -31.94
CA VAL A 193 3.68 12.64 -32.69
C VAL A 193 2.37 13.30 -33.11
N SER A 194 1.64 13.91 -32.19
CA SER A 194 0.38 14.61 -32.47
C SER A 194 0.06 15.60 -31.35
N ARG A 195 -0.09 16.87 -31.69
CA ARG A 195 -0.51 17.93 -30.77
C ARG A 195 -1.93 17.68 -30.25
N GLU A 196 -2.79 17.12 -31.04
CA GLU A 196 -4.17 16.83 -30.63
C GLU A 196 -4.23 15.68 -29.62
N MET A 197 -3.47 14.60 -29.85
CA MET A 197 -3.35 13.52 -28.87
C MET A 197 -2.77 14.00 -27.55
N PHE A 198 -1.72 14.82 -27.60
CA PHE A 198 -1.11 15.39 -26.40
C PHE A 198 -2.13 16.20 -25.59
N ARG A 199 -2.91 17.07 -26.25
CA ARG A 199 -3.96 17.87 -25.59
C ARG A 199 -5.04 16.98 -24.97
N LYS A 200 -5.53 15.98 -25.69
CA LYS A 200 -6.52 15.03 -25.18
C LYS A 200 -6.01 14.27 -23.94
N GLU A 201 -4.74 13.86 -23.95
CA GLU A 201 -4.14 13.19 -22.77
C GLU A 201 -3.92 14.15 -21.60
N GLN A 202 -3.57 15.41 -21.85
CA GLN A 202 -3.51 16.42 -20.78
C GLN A 202 -4.89 16.65 -20.15
N GLU A 203 -5.94 16.81 -20.94
CA GLU A 203 -7.31 16.98 -20.45
C GLU A 203 -7.81 15.76 -19.66
N LYS A 204 -7.41 14.53 -20.05
CA LYS A 204 -7.69 13.31 -19.27
C LYS A 204 -6.93 13.30 -17.96
N ALA A 205 -5.63 13.59 -17.99
CA ALA A 205 -4.80 13.61 -16.79
C ALA A 205 -5.34 14.63 -15.79
N GLU A 206 -5.72 15.83 -16.25
CA GLU A 206 -6.28 16.86 -15.36
C GLU A 206 -7.60 16.41 -14.71
N ARG A 207 -8.51 15.80 -15.48
CA ARG A 207 -9.74 15.24 -14.90
C ARG A 207 -9.46 14.14 -13.88
N GLN A 208 -8.54 13.23 -14.19
CA GLN A 208 -8.14 12.18 -13.24
C GLN A 208 -7.59 12.77 -11.95
N TRP A 209 -6.80 13.85 -12.03
CA TRP A 209 -6.27 14.53 -10.85
C TRP A 209 -7.36 15.19 -10.01
N GLN A 210 -8.35 15.79 -10.62
CA GLN A 210 -9.50 16.35 -9.89
C GLN A 210 -10.29 15.24 -9.19
N GLU A 211 -10.48 14.11 -9.84
CA GLU A 211 -11.10 12.92 -9.23
C GLU A 211 -10.29 12.43 -8.03
N VAL A 212 -8.96 12.35 -8.13
CA VAL A 212 -8.06 11.99 -7.01
C VAL A 212 -8.22 12.92 -5.83
N LEU A 213 -8.21 14.23 -6.06
CA LEU A 213 -8.36 15.23 -4.99
C LEU A 213 -9.70 15.07 -4.26
N GLU A 214 -10.78 14.85 -5.00
CA GLU A 214 -12.10 14.65 -4.42
C GLU A 214 -12.20 13.35 -3.62
N GLU A 215 -11.55 12.27 -4.08
CA GLU A 215 -11.48 11.03 -3.32
C GLU A 215 -10.63 11.17 -2.06
N VAL A 216 -9.49 11.89 -2.13
CA VAL A 216 -8.67 12.20 -0.95
C VAL A 216 -9.49 12.97 0.10
N ARG A 217 -10.25 13.97 -0.32
CA ARG A 217 -11.16 14.73 0.57
C ARG A 217 -12.19 13.81 1.22
N THR A 218 -12.85 13.00 0.42
CA THR A 218 -13.86 12.05 0.90
C THR A 218 -13.26 11.03 1.87
N LEU A 219 -12.09 10.49 1.56
CA LEU A 219 -11.39 9.52 2.40
C LEU A 219 -11.04 10.11 3.77
N LEU A 220 -10.48 11.33 3.81
CA LEU A 220 -10.13 11.98 5.07
C LEU A 220 -11.37 12.29 5.92
N ARG A 221 -12.47 12.77 5.31
CA ARG A 221 -13.74 13.00 5.99
C ARG A 221 -14.33 11.71 6.55
N THR A 222 -14.35 10.64 5.76
CA THR A 222 -14.84 9.31 6.18
C THR A 222 -14.00 8.75 7.31
N HIS A 223 -12.68 8.78 7.19
CA HIS A 223 -11.79 8.28 8.25
C HIS A 223 -11.96 9.05 9.56
N MET A 224 -12.05 10.38 9.51
CA MET A 224 -12.33 11.18 10.70
C MET A 224 -13.70 10.83 11.31
N ALA A 225 -14.74 10.62 10.49
CA ALA A 225 -16.08 10.25 10.97
C ALA A 225 -16.07 8.87 11.65
N GLU A 226 -15.36 7.89 11.10
CA GLU A 226 -15.20 6.56 11.71
C GLU A 226 -14.50 6.66 13.07
N LEU A 227 -13.43 7.43 13.17
CA LEU A 227 -12.71 7.65 14.43
C LEU A 227 -13.60 8.34 15.47
N VAL A 228 -14.32 9.38 15.09
CA VAL A 228 -15.27 10.09 15.95
C VAL A 228 -16.41 9.19 16.38
N GLN A 229 -16.98 8.42 15.47
CA GLN A 229 -18.05 7.45 15.79
C GLN A 229 -17.58 6.37 16.78
N HIS A 230 -16.36 5.84 16.59
CA HIS A 230 -15.76 4.90 17.53
C HIS A 230 -15.54 5.55 18.90
N MET A 231 -15.07 6.81 18.94
CA MET A 231 -14.88 7.56 20.17
C MET A 231 -16.20 7.72 20.92
N VAL A 232 -17.25 8.25 20.29
CA VAL A 232 -18.60 8.39 20.86
C VAL A 232 -19.11 7.06 21.37
N GLY A 233 -18.99 5.99 20.57
CA GLY A 233 -19.46 4.66 20.94
C GLY A 233 -18.76 4.05 22.15
N ARG A 234 -17.51 4.44 22.43
CA ARG A 234 -16.73 3.95 23.60
C ARG A 234 -16.86 4.83 24.83
N LEU A 235 -17.10 6.13 24.63
CA LEU A 235 -17.35 7.07 25.72
C LEU A 235 -18.75 6.92 26.33
N SER A 236 -19.72 6.30 25.62
CA SER A 236 -21.06 6.01 26.17
C SER A 236 -20.96 5.13 27.43
N GLU A 237 -21.79 5.42 28.43
CA GLU A 237 -21.63 4.96 29.82
C GLU A 237 -21.66 3.45 30.02
N SER A 238 -22.42 2.70 29.22
CA SER A 238 -22.56 1.25 29.41
C SER A 238 -22.77 0.50 28.09
N ASP A 239 -22.47 -0.79 28.09
CA ASP A 239 -22.85 -1.71 27.03
C ASP A 239 -24.32 -2.14 27.18
N LYS A 240 -24.81 -2.99 26.27
CA LYS A 240 -26.16 -3.55 26.31
C LYS A 240 -26.45 -4.38 27.58
N SER A 241 -25.42 -4.74 28.35
CA SER A 241 -25.50 -5.50 29.61
C SER A 241 -25.34 -4.62 30.87
N GLY A 242 -25.26 -3.28 30.71
CA GLY A 242 -25.09 -2.34 31.82
C GLY A 242 -23.67 -2.23 32.37
N LYS A 243 -22.66 -2.89 31.74
CA LYS A 243 -21.27 -2.82 32.18
C LYS A 243 -20.54 -1.65 31.52
N PRO A 244 -19.61 -0.96 32.23
CA PRO A 244 -18.78 0.07 31.63
C PRO A 244 -18.00 -0.49 30.45
N LYS A 245 -18.07 0.18 29.30
CA LYS A 245 -17.27 -0.24 28.12
C LYS A 245 -15.80 -0.08 28.41
N VAL A 246 -15.02 -1.12 28.11
CA VAL A 246 -13.56 -1.09 28.25
C VAL A 246 -12.97 -0.10 27.23
N PHE A 247 -12.25 0.88 27.74
CA PHE A 247 -11.56 1.88 26.93
C PHE A 247 -10.17 1.35 26.54
N LYS A 248 -9.94 1.08 25.25
CA LYS A 248 -8.65 0.62 24.74
C LYS A 248 -7.75 1.81 24.39
N ASN A 249 -6.48 1.75 24.75
CA ASN A 249 -5.49 2.78 24.41
C ASN A 249 -5.41 3.03 22.89
N THR A 250 -5.55 1.97 22.09
CA THR A 250 -5.48 2.04 20.62
C THR A 250 -6.46 3.05 20.00
N LEU A 251 -7.59 3.32 20.66
CA LEU A 251 -8.55 4.29 20.14
C LEU A 251 -8.03 5.73 20.24
N VAL A 252 -7.45 6.08 21.40
CA VAL A 252 -6.80 7.40 21.56
C VAL A 252 -5.61 7.51 20.63
N THR A 253 -4.78 6.49 20.57
CA THR A 253 -3.60 6.47 19.69
C THR A 253 -3.98 6.68 18.23
N ASN A 254 -4.96 5.93 17.70
CA ASN A 254 -5.39 6.07 16.31
C ASN A 254 -5.95 7.47 16.01
N MET A 255 -6.73 8.04 16.94
CA MET A 255 -7.24 9.40 16.80
C MET A 255 -6.08 10.41 16.80
N THR A 256 -5.15 10.31 17.75
CA THR A 256 -3.99 11.21 17.84
C THR A 256 -3.12 11.11 16.58
N GLU A 257 -2.83 9.91 16.11
CA GLU A 257 -2.07 9.70 14.86
C GLU A 257 -2.74 10.35 13.64
N PHE A 258 -4.06 10.25 13.54
CA PHE A 258 -4.81 10.92 12.48
C PHE A 258 -4.68 12.45 12.60
N LEU A 259 -4.90 12.99 13.80
CA LEU A 259 -4.83 14.43 14.06
C LEU A 259 -3.43 14.99 13.80
N ASP A 260 -2.37 14.28 14.19
CA ASP A 260 -0.97 14.71 14.02
C ASP A 260 -0.56 14.78 12.55
N THR A 261 -1.09 13.87 11.71
CA THR A 261 -0.74 13.81 10.29
C THR A 261 -1.70 14.54 9.37
N PHE A 262 -2.83 15.03 9.92
CA PHE A 262 -3.90 15.61 9.10
C PHE A 262 -3.43 16.80 8.26
N ASP A 263 -2.70 17.76 8.85
CA ASP A 263 -2.32 18.97 8.15
C ASP A 263 -1.45 18.68 6.92
N ALA A 264 -0.53 17.72 7.02
CA ALA A 264 0.27 17.26 5.89
C ALA A 264 -0.58 16.51 4.84
N ARG A 265 -1.59 15.76 5.26
CA ARG A 265 -2.45 14.93 4.38
C ARG A 265 -3.59 15.74 3.74
N ASN A 266 -3.91 16.94 4.25
CA ASN A 266 -4.98 17.79 3.73
C ASN A 266 -4.56 18.49 2.42
N LEU A 267 -4.28 17.72 1.38
CA LEU A 267 -3.84 18.22 0.07
C LEU A 267 -4.90 19.07 -0.63
N THR A 268 -6.15 18.97 -0.20
CA THR A 268 -7.31 19.65 -0.80
C THR A 268 -7.68 20.96 -0.12
N ASP A 269 -6.91 21.37 0.89
CA ASP A 269 -7.20 22.54 1.72
C ASP A 269 -8.66 22.56 2.26
N ASP A 270 -9.12 21.38 2.73
CA ASP A 270 -10.47 21.22 3.29
C ASP A 270 -10.59 21.97 4.62
N THR A 271 -11.06 23.22 4.55
CA THR A 271 -11.20 24.11 5.70
C THR A 271 -12.27 23.64 6.68
N GLU A 272 -13.36 23.04 6.19
CA GLU A 272 -14.45 22.55 7.03
C GLU A 272 -13.97 21.36 7.89
N LEU A 273 -13.21 20.42 7.30
CA LEU A 273 -12.62 19.32 8.04
C LEU A 273 -11.51 19.80 8.98
N SER A 274 -10.73 20.81 8.57
CA SER A 274 -9.68 21.44 9.43
C SER A 274 -10.26 22.00 10.73
N GLU A 275 -11.45 22.64 10.67
CA GLU A 275 -12.14 23.11 11.88
C GLU A 275 -12.56 21.95 12.81
N VAL A 276 -13.04 20.85 12.24
CA VAL A 276 -13.41 19.64 13.03
C VAL A 276 -12.18 19.06 13.70
N VAL A 277 -11.07 18.93 12.96
CA VAL A 277 -9.78 18.45 13.46
C VAL A 277 -9.24 19.33 14.58
N ALA A 278 -9.28 20.65 14.42
CA ALA A 278 -8.84 21.59 15.45
C ALA A 278 -9.64 21.43 16.75
N LYS A 279 -10.96 21.27 16.66
CA LYS A 279 -11.81 21.00 17.83
C LYS A 279 -11.51 19.65 18.47
N ALA A 280 -11.27 18.59 17.68
CA ALA A 280 -10.90 17.28 18.20
C ALA A 280 -9.54 17.33 18.94
N ARG A 281 -8.55 18.05 18.40
CA ARG A 281 -7.26 18.30 19.09
C ARG A 281 -7.48 18.99 20.43
N GLN A 282 -8.34 20.01 20.48
CA GLN A 282 -8.67 20.71 21.71
C GLN A 282 -9.34 19.80 22.74
N LEU A 283 -10.29 18.94 22.34
CA LEU A 283 -10.95 17.99 23.23
C LEU A 283 -9.99 16.97 23.81
N LEU A 284 -8.99 16.53 23.04
CA LEU A 284 -8.01 15.50 23.49
C LEU A 284 -6.75 16.11 24.14
N SER A 285 -6.64 17.43 24.22
CA SER A 285 -5.48 18.09 24.83
C SER A 285 -5.38 17.71 26.31
N GLY A 286 -4.24 17.10 26.69
CA GLY A 286 -4.01 16.64 28.06
C GLY A 286 -4.82 15.42 28.51
N VAL A 287 -5.51 14.75 27.59
CA VAL A 287 -6.31 13.55 27.87
C VAL A 287 -5.51 12.31 27.55
N ASP A 288 -5.29 11.45 28.55
CA ASP A 288 -4.75 10.12 28.37
C ASP A 288 -5.82 9.03 28.59
N ALA A 289 -5.52 7.81 28.14
CA ALA A 289 -6.44 6.69 28.26
C ALA A 289 -6.65 6.24 29.72
N GLN A 290 -5.71 6.53 30.63
CA GLN A 290 -5.82 6.20 32.05
C GLN A 290 -6.83 7.14 32.74
N THR A 291 -6.72 8.43 32.48
CA THR A 291 -7.66 9.44 33.00
C THR A 291 -9.08 9.17 32.51
N LEU A 292 -9.24 8.73 31.25
CA LEU A 292 -10.53 8.32 30.69
C LEU A 292 -11.16 7.10 31.37
N ARG A 293 -10.36 6.22 31.97
CA ARG A 293 -10.89 5.05 32.70
C ARG A 293 -11.41 5.42 34.09
N THR A 294 -10.87 6.47 34.69
CA THR A 294 -11.11 6.80 36.09
C THR A 294 -12.09 7.94 36.30
N SER A 295 -12.25 8.87 35.29
CA SER A 295 -13.08 10.05 35.42
C SER A 295 -14.37 9.96 34.57
N THR A 296 -15.51 9.74 35.25
CA THR A 296 -16.84 9.71 34.62
C THR A 296 -17.22 11.09 34.07
N ALA A 297 -16.90 12.17 34.80
CA ALA A 297 -17.18 13.53 34.36
C ALA A 297 -16.43 13.91 33.07
N LEU A 298 -15.15 13.54 32.97
CA LEU A 298 -14.36 13.74 31.76
C LEU A 298 -14.93 12.95 30.56
N ARG A 299 -15.34 11.70 30.82
CA ARG A 299 -15.98 10.86 29.77
C ARG A 299 -17.27 11.48 29.25
N ALA A 300 -18.12 12.01 30.14
CA ALA A 300 -19.37 12.66 29.75
C ALA A 300 -19.11 13.93 28.91
N SER A 301 -18.19 14.79 29.34
CA SER A 301 -17.80 16.00 28.60
C SER A 301 -17.24 15.67 27.21
N LEU A 302 -16.34 14.67 27.12
CA LEU A 302 -15.80 14.24 25.83
C LEU A 302 -16.85 13.59 24.94
N HIS A 303 -17.77 12.80 25.51
CA HIS A 303 -18.88 12.21 24.76
C HIS A 303 -19.75 13.29 24.11
N GLU A 304 -20.12 14.34 24.84
CA GLU A 304 -20.85 15.50 24.32
C GLU A 304 -20.06 16.21 23.22
N GLY A 305 -18.78 16.53 23.45
CA GLY A 305 -17.91 17.18 22.48
C GLY A 305 -17.79 16.38 21.17
N PHE A 306 -17.49 15.07 21.26
CA PHE A 306 -17.40 14.22 20.07
C PHE A 306 -18.73 13.94 19.40
N SER A 307 -19.86 13.93 20.14
CA SER A 307 -21.20 13.83 19.54
C SER A 307 -21.53 15.05 18.68
N ASN A 308 -21.14 16.25 19.14
CA ASN A 308 -21.28 17.46 18.34
C ASN A 308 -20.41 17.43 17.08
N LEU A 309 -19.17 16.92 17.18
CA LEU A 309 -18.30 16.75 16.00
C LEU A 309 -18.88 15.73 15.02
N LYS A 310 -19.48 14.64 15.52
CA LYS A 310 -20.16 13.64 14.67
C LYS A 310 -21.28 14.28 13.86
N GLY A 311 -22.15 15.09 14.49
CA GLY A 311 -23.22 15.78 13.78
C GLY A 311 -22.72 16.69 12.65
N ARG A 312 -21.59 17.37 12.86
CA ARG A 312 -20.95 18.19 11.81
C ARG A 312 -20.38 17.31 10.67
N LEU A 313 -19.69 16.23 11.00
CA LEU A 313 -19.13 15.31 9.99
C LEU A 313 -20.21 14.63 9.16
N ASP A 314 -21.32 14.24 9.79
CA ASP A 314 -22.48 13.67 9.09
C ASP A 314 -23.00 14.63 8.00
N THR A 315 -23.05 15.95 8.28
CA THR A 315 -23.44 16.95 7.28
C THR A 315 -22.40 17.12 6.16
N LEU A 316 -21.11 17.04 6.47
CA LEU A 316 -20.03 17.16 5.49
C LEU A 316 -19.95 15.97 4.51
N ILE A 317 -20.37 14.79 4.95
CA ILE A 317 -20.36 13.56 4.13
C ILE A 317 -21.61 13.45 3.27
N VAL A 318 -22.79 13.78 3.80
CA VAL A 318 -24.08 13.70 3.09
C VAL A 318 -24.20 14.74 1.97
N SER A 319 -23.43 15.81 1.99
CA SER A 319 -23.48 16.89 1.00
C SER A 319 -23.09 16.51 -0.43
N LYS A 320 -22.70 15.23 -0.69
CA LYS A 320 -22.48 14.72 -2.05
C LYS A 320 -23.48 13.63 -2.39
N PRO A 321 -24.25 13.79 -3.49
CA PRO A 321 -25.02 12.69 -4.03
C PRO A 321 -24.03 11.57 -4.42
N ALA A 322 -24.21 10.37 -3.85
CA ALA A 322 -23.57 9.18 -4.36
C ALA A 322 -23.85 9.11 -5.87
N ARG A 323 -22.80 8.99 -6.71
CA ARG A 323 -22.99 8.70 -8.12
C ARG A 323 -23.81 7.40 -8.20
N ALA A 324 -25.07 7.53 -8.57
CA ALA A 324 -25.88 6.39 -8.96
C ALA A 324 -25.23 5.82 -10.23
N ILE A 325 -24.55 4.69 -10.12
CA ILE A 325 -24.16 3.91 -11.28
C ILE A 325 -25.47 3.28 -11.78
N SER A 326 -26.11 3.90 -12.77
CA SER A 326 -27.18 3.25 -13.52
C SER A 326 -26.49 2.30 -14.51
N PHE A 327 -26.61 1.00 -14.27
CA PHE A 327 -26.38 0.01 -15.32
C PHE A 327 -27.60 0.14 -16.26
N GLU A 328 -27.39 0.65 -17.46
CA GLU A 328 -28.34 0.45 -18.54
C GLU A 328 -28.22 -1.01 -18.96
N GLU A 329 -29.28 -1.79 -18.67
CA GLU A 329 -29.48 -3.13 -19.23
C GLU A 329 -29.81 -2.95 -20.72
N GLU A 330 -28.91 -3.40 -21.64
CA GLU A 330 -29.24 -3.72 -23.02
C GLU A 330 -29.64 -5.20 -23.14
#